data_794fde9cda53c7e7628f22cc11df04fb
#
_entry.id   794fde9cda53c7e7628f22cc11df04fb
#
_cell.length_a   1.000
_cell.length_b   1.000
_cell.length_c   1.000
_cell.angle_alpha   90.00
_cell.angle_beta   90.00
_cell.angle_gamma   90.00
#
_symmetry.space_group_name_H-M   'P 1'
#
loop_
_entity.id
_entity.type
_entity.pdbx_description
1 polymer ?
#
loop_
_entity_poly.entity_id
_entity_poly.type
_entity_poly.pdbx_seq_one_letter_code
_entity_poly.pdbx_strand_id
1 'polypeptide(L)' 'MTTEEIKLNVEKALDEIRPFLESDGGNITLIGIEDDKHVQVRLEGACVGCSVNQMTLRAGVETTIKKYAPQIETVVNVA' A
#
# COMPACT_ATOMS: atom_id res chain seq x y z
N MET A 1 -11.38 0.26 -15.52
CA MET A 1 -10.08 -0.45 -15.35
C MET A 1 -10.32 -1.93 -15.17
N THR A 2 -9.46 -2.74 -15.77
CA THR A 2 -9.47 -4.18 -15.52
C THR A 2 -8.74 -4.49 -14.22
N THR A 3 -8.93 -5.68 -13.68
CA THR A 3 -8.22 -6.12 -12.47
C THR A 3 -6.71 -6.04 -12.65
N GLU A 4 -6.22 -6.41 -13.83
CA GLU A 4 -4.79 -6.36 -14.13
C GLU A 4 -4.27 -4.93 -14.13
N GLU A 5 -5.02 -4.00 -14.69
CA GLU A 5 -4.64 -2.59 -14.69
C GLU A 5 -4.61 -2.01 -13.30
N ILE A 6 -5.60 -2.36 -12.48
CA ILE A 6 -5.65 -1.94 -11.08
C ILE A 6 -4.42 -2.47 -10.33
N LYS A 7 -4.11 -3.74 -10.53
CA LYS A 7 -2.95 -4.36 -9.90
C LYS A 7 -1.65 -3.66 -10.30
N LEU A 8 -1.47 -3.37 -11.59
CA LEU A 8 -0.29 -2.67 -12.07
C LEU A 8 -0.18 -1.27 -11.48
N ASN A 9 -1.30 -0.56 -11.42
CA ASN A 9 -1.32 0.79 -10.86
C ASN A 9 -1.01 0.76 -9.35
N VAL A 10 -1.56 -0.20 -8.63
CA VAL A 10 -1.26 -0.38 -7.20
C VAL A 10 0.22 -0.70 -7.01
N GLU A 11 0.78 -1.58 -7.82
CA GLU A 11 2.21 -1.89 -7.73
C GLU A 11 3.09 -0.68 -8.00
N LYS A 12 2.71 0.16 -8.97
CA LYS A 12 3.42 1.42 -9.23
C LYS A 12 3.36 2.35 -8.03
N ALA A 13 2.20 2.44 -7.39
CA ALA A 13 2.04 3.24 -6.18
C ALA A 13 2.95 2.73 -5.06
N LEU A 14 2.99 1.42 -4.87
CA LEU A 14 3.86 0.81 -3.86
C LEU A 14 5.34 1.04 -4.17
N ASP A 15 5.73 0.98 -5.43
CA ASP A 15 7.10 1.25 -5.85
C ASP A 15 7.51 2.70 -5.55
N GLU A 16 6.56 3.64 -5.64
CA GLU A 16 6.80 5.03 -5.27
C GLU A 16 7.04 5.17 -3.76
N ILE A 17 6.35 4.37 -2.96
CA ILE A 17 6.42 4.42 -1.49
C ILE A 17 7.63 3.66 -0.94
N ARG A 18 8.04 2.57 -1.59
CA ARG A 18 9.12 1.71 -1.10
C ARG A 18 10.39 2.43 -0.70
N PRO A 19 10.91 3.39 -1.48
CA PRO A 19 12.13 4.10 -1.08
C PRO A 19 12.02 4.79 0.28
N PHE A 20 10.85 5.31 0.61
CA PHE A 20 10.61 5.96 1.90
C PHE A 20 10.61 4.94 3.03
N LEU A 21 10.01 3.78 2.80
CA LEU A 21 9.98 2.70 3.79
C LEU A 21 11.34 2.06 3.98
N GLU A 22 12.07 1.83 2.89
CA GLU A 22 13.41 1.25 2.94
C GLU A 22 14.38 2.14 3.68
N SER A 23 14.23 3.45 3.55
CA SER A 23 15.03 4.43 4.28
C SER A 23 14.89 4.25 5.80
N ASP A 24 13.72 3.81 6.26
CA ASP A 24 13.45 3.56 7.68
C ASP A 24 13.64 2.08 8.05
N GLY A 25 14.16 1.28 7.15
CA GLY A 25 14.37 -0.15 7.38
C GLY A 25 13.12 -1.00 7.21
N GLY A 26 12.08 -0.47 6.59
CA GLY A 26 10.84 -1.19 6.34
C GLY A 26 10.64 -1.56 4.88
N ASN A 27 9.52 -2.21 4.60
CA ASN A 27 9.13 -2.56 3.24
C ASN A 27 7.61 -2.76 3.18
N ILE A 28 7.07 -2.85 1.97
CA ILE A 28 5.66 -3.11 1.74
C ILE A 28 5.51 -4.12 0.60
N THR A 29 4.59 -5.06 0.78
CA THR A 29 4.30 -6.10 -0.20
C THR A 29 2.81 -6.09 -0.52
N LEU A 30 2.46 -6.23 -1.79
CA LEU A 30 1.08 -6.39 -2.20
C LEU A 30 0.66 -7.85 -1.96
N ILE A 31 -0.35 -8.04 -1.13
CA ILE A 31 -0.90 -9.36 -0.83
C ILE A 31 -2.00 -9.72 -1.84
N GLY A 32 -2.90 -8.78 -2.12
CA GLY A 32 -3.97 -9.03 -3.06
C GLY A 32 -4.91 -7.83 -3.18
N ILE A 33 -5.90 -8.00 -4.04
CA ILE A 33 -6.95 -7.00 -4.25
C ILE A 33 -8.28 -7.74 -4.24
N GLU A 34 -9.20 -7.32 -3.38
CA GLU A 34 -10.55 -7.87 -3.31
C GLU A 34 -11.54 -6.94 -4.00
N ASP A 35 -12.41 -7.51 -4.82
CA ASP A 35 -13.50 -6.80 -5.51
C ASP A 35 -13.03 -5.57 -6.30
N ASP A 36 -11.75 -5.52 -6.65
CA ASP A 36 -11.13 -4.39 -7.34
C ASP A 36 -11.26 -3.07 -6.59
N LYS A 37 -11.58 -3.12 -5.30
CA LYS A 37 -11.81 -1.94 -4.44
C LYS A 37 -11.00 -1.96 -3.16
N HIS A 38 -10.63 -3.14 -2.67
CA HIS A 38 -9.95 -3.32 -1.40
C HIS A 38 -8.57 -3.89 -1.63
N VAL A 39 -7.55 -3.10 -1.35
CA VAL A 39 -6.16 -3.52 -1.50
C VAL A 39 -5.65 -4.07 -0.19
N GLN A 40 -5.04 -5.24 -0.24
CA GLN A 40 -4.41 -5.87 0.90
C GLN A 40 -2.91 -5.76 0.74
N VAL A 41 -2.25 -5.16 1.71
CA VAL A 41 -0.81 -4.99 1.73
C VAL A 41 -0.24 -5.51 3.03
N ARG A 42 1.04 -5.81 3.04
CA ARG A 42 1.76 -6.23 4.23
C ARG A 42 2.94 -5.30 4.46
N LEU A 43 2.96 -4.65 5.60
CA LEU A 43 4.10 -3.84 6.02
C LEU A 43 5.10 -4.73 6.74
N GLU A 44 6.37 -4.56 6.43
CA GLU A 44 7.45 -5.38 6.95
C GLU A 44 8.57 -4.51 7.55
N GLY A 45 9.38 -5.10 8.40
CA GLY A 45 10.54 -4.44 8.97
C GLY A 45 10.18 -3.46 10.08
N ALA A 46 10.89 -2.35 10.16
CA ALA A 46 10.74 -1.37 11.22
C ALA A 46 9.37 -0.72 11.28
N CYS A 47 8.61 -0.79 10.20
CA CYS A 47 7.26 -0.23 10.13
C CYS A 47 6.23 -1.03 10.93
N VAL A 48 6.53 -2.27 11.30
CA VAL A 48 5.56 -3.18 11.93
C VAL A 48 5.33 -2.85 13.40
N GLY A 49 6.30 -2.28 14.08
CA GLY A 49 6.22 -2.05 15.52
C GLY A 49 5.83 -0.64 15.96
N CYS A 50 5.64 0.29 15.04
CA CYS A 50 5.41 1.69 15.35
C CYS A 50 3.96 2.09 15.12
N SER A 51 3.15 2.13 16.17
CA SER A 51 1.73 2.45 16.04
C SER A 51 1.45 3.86 15.50
N VAL A 52 2.26 4.83 15.89
CA VAL A 52 2.11 6.22 15.39
C VAL A 52 2.50 6.33 13.94
N ASN A 53 3.61 5.72 13.56
CA ASN A 53 4.07 5.72 12.17
C ASN A 53 3.17 4.89 11.26
N GLN A 54 2.54 3.85 11.80
CA GLN A 54 1.60 3.04 11.02
C GLN A 54 0.40 3.85 10.53
N MET A 55 -0.15 4.72 11.36
CA MET A 55 -1.28 5.56 10.93
C MET A 55 -0.87 6.53 9.83
N THR A 56 0.28 7.18 9.98
CA THR A 56 0.79 8.12 8.99
C THR A 56 1.14 7.40 7.68
N LEU A 57 1.83 6.27 7.79
CA LEU A 57 2.18 5.46 6.62
C LEU A 57 0.94 4.93 5.92
N ARG A 58 -0.02 4.45 6.67
CA ARG A 58 -1.26 3.94 6.11
C ARG A 58 -2.01 5.00 5.31
N ALA A 59 -2.11 6.20 5.87
CA ALA A 59 -2.74 7.32 5.17
C ALA A 59 -1.97 7.69 3.91
N GLY A 60 -0.64 7.74 3.96
CA GLY A 60 0.20 8.02 2.81
C GLY A 60 0.10 6.95 1.74
N VAL A 61 0.14 5.69 2.14
CA VAL A 61 -0.01 4.54 1.24
C VAL A 61 -1.38 4.58 0.56
N GLU A 62 -2.44 4.76 1.34
CA GLU A 62 -3.79 4.83 0.81
C GLU A 62 -3.95 5.99 -0.19
N THR A 63 -3.46 7.17 0.16
CA THR A 63 -3.52 8.34 -0.72
C THR A 63 -2.77 8.08 -2.03
N THR A 64 -1.57 7.51 -1.95
CA THR A 64 -0.77 7.21 -3.14
C THR A 64 -1.45 6.16 -4.01
N ILE A 65 -1.97 5.11 -3.41
CA ILE A 65 -2.69 4.06 -4.16
C ILE A 65 -3.92 4.64 -4.84
N LYS A 66 -4.70 5.45 -4.15
CA LYS A 66 -5.88 6.10 -4.72
C LYS A 66 -5.53 7.07 -5.86
N LYS A 67 -4.37 7.68 -5.80
CA LYS A 67 -3.88 8.54 -6.86
C LYS A 67 -3.66 7.78 -8.16
N TYR A 68 -3.09 6.58 -8.07
CA TYR A 68 -2.85 5.72 -9.23
C TYR A 68 -4.06 4.89 -9.63
N ALA A 69 -4.87 4.51 -8.66
CA ALA A 69 -6.07 3.70 -8.87
C ALA A 69 -7.24 4.29 -8.09
N PRO A 70 -7.91 5.33 -8.64
CA PRO A 70 -9.02 5.99 -7.93
C PRO A 70 -10.19 5.07 -7.59
N GLN A 71 -10.28 3.93 -8.24
CA GLN A 71 -11.31 2.94 -7.98
C GLN A 71 -11.16 2.25 -6.63
N ILE A 72 -9.95 2.27 -6.06
CA ILE A 72 -9.69 1.65 -4.76
C ILE A 72 -10.38 2.46 -3.66
N GLU A 73 -11.17 1.79 -2.84
CA GLU A 73 -11.87 2.42 -1.72
C GLU A 73 -11.08 2.33 -0.42
N THR A 74 -10.48 1.17 -0.14
CA THR A 74 -9.74 0.96 1.09
C THR A 74 -8.43 0.23 0.85
N VAL A 75 -7.48 0.48 1.76
CA VAL A 75 -6.22 -0.24 1.82
C VAL A 75 -6.10 -0.79 3.23
N VAL A 76 -5.89 -2.09 3.34
CA VAL A 76 -5.77 -2.76 4.64
C VAL A 76 -4.40 -3.39 4.79
N ASN A 77 -3.87 -3.34 6.00
CA ASN A 77 -2.63 -4.01 6.34
C ASN A 77 -2.97 -5.42 6.86
N VAL A 78 -2.46 -6.41 6.15
CA VAL A 78 -2.64 -7.83 6.53
C VAL A 78 -1.34 -8.28 7.18
N ALA A 79 -1.43 -8.66 8.43
CA ALA A 79 -0.27 -9.11 9.18
C ALA A 79 0.21 -10.49 8.73
#